data_31420f5970dd90ad4bfc34a27a7bab5d
#
_entry.id   31420f5970dd90ad4bfc34a27a7bab5d
#
_cell.length_a   1.000
_cell.length_b   1.000
_cell.length_c   1.000
_cell.angle_alpha   90.00
_cell.angle_beta   90.00
_cell.angle_gamma   90.00
#
_symmetry.space_group_name_H-M   'P 1'
#
loop_
_entity.id
_entity.type
_entity.pdbx_description
1 polymer ?
#
loop_
_entity_poly.entity_id
_entity_poly.type
_entity_poly.pdbx_seq_one_letter_code
_entity_poly.pdbx_strand_id
1 'polypeptide(L)'
;MKRGSEGLRLRIFIHEALRHKGKYLYEAIVEHARREGMAGATVFRAMEGYGLHRHLHTTRLVDVSDDLPVIVEIVDTTELIHRFLPTLDPLIPHGSATLSPVSIIKYSSGRPS
;
A
#
# COMPACT_ATOMS: atom_id res chain seq x y z
N MET A 1 -13.19 8.82 -26.84
CA MET A 1 -13.11 8.76 -25.38
C MET A 1 -12.73 7.38 -24.91
N LYS A 2 -11.76 7.32 -24.02
CA LYS A 2 -11.33 6.04 -23.49
C LYS A 2 -12.27 5.59 -22.40
N ARG A 3 -12.52 4.30 -22.37
CA ARG A 3 -13.32 3.73 -21.32
C ARG A 3 -12.43 3.19 -20.22
N GLY A 4 -12.92 3.27 -19.00
CA GLY A 4 -12.21 2.68 -17.89
C GLY A 4 -12.41 1.18 -17.88
N SER A 5 -11.43 0.49 -17.36
CA SER A 5 -11.56 -0.93 -17.07
C SER A 5 -11.71 -1.10 -15.57
N GLU A 6 -12.37 -2.19 -15.18
CA GLU A 6 -12.61 -2.40 -13.77
C GLU A 6 -11.38 -2.93 -13.07
N GLY A 7 -11.19 -2.46 -11.86
CA GLY A 7 -10.11 -2.91 -11.04
C GLY A 7 -10.38 -2.67 -9.58
N LEU A 8 -9.35 -2.86 -8.78
CA LEU A 8 -9.43 -2.60 -7.36
C LEU A 8 -8.26 -1.73 -6.94
N ARG A 9 -8.53 -0.91 -5.94
CA ARG A 9 -7.50 -0.16 -5.26
C ARG A 9 -7.28 -0.80 -3.91
N LEU A 10 -6.07 -1.26 -3.68
CA LEU A 10 -5.66 -1.82 -2.42
C LEU A 10 -4.85 -0.77 -1.69
N ARG A 11 -5.26 -0.45 -0.46
CA ARG A 11 -4.49 0.44 0.41
C ARG A 11 -4.12 -0.32 1.66
N ILE A 12 -2.84 -0.34 1.95
CA ILE A 12 -2.30 -1.05 3.10
C ILE A 12 -1.80 -0.01 4.08
N PHE A 13 -2.35 -0.05 5.29
CA PHE A 13 -2.05 0.94 6.32
C PHE A 13 -1.15 0.29 7.36
N ILE A 14 0.08 0.74 7.47
CA ILE A 14 1.05 0.21 8.40
C ILE A 14 1.84 1.36 9.00
N HIS A 15 2.67 1.05 9.97
CA HIS A 15 3.56 2.03 10.56
C HIS A 15 4.87 2.04 9.81
N GLU A 16 5.45 3.22 9.70
CA GLU A 16 6.70 3.39 8.97
C GLU A 16 7.83 2.55 9.56
N ALA A 17 7.87 2.42 10.87
CA ALA A 17 8.97 1.73 11.54
C ALA A 17 8.92 0.22 11.45
N LEU A 18 7.82 -0.35 10.99
CA LEU A 18 7.72 -1.80 10.88
C LEU A 18 8.78 -2.34 9.93
N ARG A 19 9.36 -3.47 10.33
CA ARG A 19 10.45 -4.09 9.58
C ARG A 19 10.09 -5.50 9.16
N HIS A 20 10.69 -5.94 8.09
CA HIS A 20 10.58 -7.32 7.63
C HIS A 20 11.95 -7.73 7.11
N LYS A 21 12.59 -8.69 7.81
CA LYS A 21 13.89 -9.21 7.40
C LYS A 21 14.91 -8.12 7.14
N GLY A 22 14.98 -7.17 8.06
CA GLY A 22 16.02 -6.15 8.01
C GLY A 22 15.72 -4.94 7.17
N LYS A 23 14.59 -4.89 6.50
CA LYS A 23 14.23 -3.71 5.72
C LYS A 23 12.87 -3.21 6.17
N TYR A 24 12.53 -2.02 5.77
CA TYR A 24 11.22 -1.49 6.11
C TYR A 24 10.14 -2.32 5.44
N LEU A 25 9.07 -2.56 6.19
CA LEU A 25 7.97 -3.37 5.67
C LEU A 25 7.39 -2.79 4.39
N TYR A 26 7.23 -1.46 4.34
CA TYR A 26 6.65 -0.87 3.13
C TYR A 26 7.53 -1.14 1.91
N GLU A 27 8.85 -1.17 2.10
CA GLU A 27 9.75 -1.50 0.99
C GLU A 27 9.58 -2.94 0.56
N ALA A 28 9.44 -3.83 1.54
CA ALA A 28 9.24 -5.25 1.23
C ALA A 28 7.96 -5.46 0.44
N ILE A 29 6.89 -4.74 0.81
CA ILE A 29 5.63 -4.86 0.10
C ILE A 29 5.79 -4.39 -1.34
N VAL A 30 6.45 -3.26 -1.55
CA VAL A 30 6.67 -2.75 -2.89
C VAL A 30 7.48 -3.72 -3.73
N GLU A 31 8.49 -4.34 -3.15
CA GLU A 31 9.30 -5.32 -3.87
C GLU A 31 8.49 -6.54 -4.28
N HIS A 32 7.64 -7.03 -3.37
CA HIS A 32 6.79 -8.16 -3.69
C HIS A 32 5.81 -7.80 -4.81
N ALA A 33 5.26 -6.59 -4.75
CA ALA A 33 4.34 -6.16 -5.79
C ALA A 33 5.05 -6.14 -7.15
N ARG A 34 6.27 -5.65 -7.17
CA ARG A 34 7.03 -5.61 -8.42
C ARG A 34 7.29 -7.02 -8.95
N ARG A 35 7.71 -7.92 -8.06
CA ARG A 35 8.02 -9.29 -8.47
C ARG A 35 6.81 -10.04 -8.99
N GLU A 36 5.65 -9.74 -8.44
CA GLU A 36 4.43 -10.41 -8.87
C GLU A 36 3.76 -9.75 -10.05
N GLY A 37 4.41 -8.74 -10.62
CA GLY A 37 3.92 -8.15 -11.84
C GLY A 37 2.79 -7.15 -11.70
N MET A 38 2.63 -6.58 -10.51
CA MET A 38 1.62 -5.54 -10.33
C MET A 38 2.03 -4.32 -11.14
N ALA A 39 1.02 -3.57 -11.59
CA ALA A 39 1.26 -2.43 -12.46
C ALA A 39 2.06 -1.33 -11.80
N GLY A 40 1.92 -1.19 -10.48
CA GLY A 40 2.69 -0.19 -9.77
C GLY A 40 2.30 -0.18 -8.31
N ALA A 41 3.08 0.55 -7.52
CA ALA A 41 2.80 0.72 -6.11
C ALA A 41 3.30 2.11 -5.71
N THR A 42 2.54 2.78 -4.87
CA THR A 42 2.88 4.12 -4.40
C THR A 42 2.84 4.12 -2.89
N VAL A 43 3.83 4.75 -2.28
CA VAL A 43 3.89 4.84 -0.83
C VAL A 43 3.61 6.27 -0.42
N PHE A 44 2.63 6.44 0.47
CA PHE A 44 2.31 7.73 1.04
C PHE A 44 2.70 7.73 2.49
N ARG A 45 3.34 8.77 2.94
CA ARG A 45 3.68 8.91 4.34
C ARG A 45 2.76 9.94 4.94
N ALA A 46 2.04 9.57 5.98
CA ALA A 46 1.13 10.48 6.61
C ALA A 46 1.89 11.52 7.40
N MET A 47 1.36 12.72 7.45
CA MET A 47 1.98 13.75 8.26
C MET A 47 1.64 13.54 9.72
N GLU A 48 0.49 12.91 9.97
CA GLU A 48 0.02 12.74 11.32
C GLU A 48 -1.11 11.73 11.31
N GLY A 49 -1.29 10.97 12.40
CA GLY A 49 -2.40 10.06 12.47
C GLY A 49 -2.23 9.07 13.61
N TYR A 50 -3.30 8.34 13.87
CA TYR A 50 -3.29 7.27 14.87
C TYR A 50 -4.29 6.23 14.44
N GLY A 51 -4.32 5.12 15.18
CA GLY A 51 -5.31 4.10 14.92
C GLY A 51 -4.77 2.70 14.84
N LEU A 52 -3.55 2.55 14.34
CA LEU A 52 -2.96 1.23 14.22
C LEU A 52 -2.41 0.72 15.54
N HIS A 53 -1.90 1.63 16.34
CA HIS A 53 -1.38 1.30 17.67
C HIS A 53 -2.04 2.19 18.67
N ARG A 54 -3.03 1.65 19.34
CA ARG A 54 -3.78 2.45 20.27
C ARG A 54 -2.98 2.93 21.45
N HIS A 55 -2.02 2.14 21.86
CA HIS A 55 -1.20 2.54 23.00
C HIS A 55 -0.33 3.75 22.71
N LEU A 56 -0.25 4.16 21.48
CA LEU A 56 0.52 5.34 21.16
C LEU A 56 -0.07 6.60 21.72
N HIS A 57 -1.32 6.56 22.08
CA HIS A 57 -1.94 7.75 22.62
C HIS A 57 -1.29 8.26 23.87
N THR A 58 -0.55 7.41 24.53
CA THR A 58 0.15 7.83 25.74
C THR A 58 1.47 8.45 25.43
N THR A 59 1.87 8.41 24.20
CA THR A 59 3.18 8.88 23.82
C THR A 59 3.18 10.37 23.70
N ARG A 60 4.33 10.91 23.96
CA ARG A 60 4.51 12.32 23.70
C ARG A 60 4.49 12.55 22.22
N LEU A 61 4.05 13.73 21.85
CA LEU A 61 3.95 14.05 20.45
C LEU A 61 5.26 13.96 19.70
N VAL A 62 6.34 14.15 20.41
CA VAL A 62 7.64 14.09 19.76
C VAL A 62 7.94 12.71 19.20
N ASP A 63 7.35 11.68 19.79
CA ASP A 63 7.62 10.32 19.34
C ASP A 63 6.85 9.97 18.10
N VAL A 64 5.81 10.71 17.81
CA VAL A 64 4.96 10.41 16.66
C VAL A 64 5.71 10.64 15.36
N SER A 65 6.58 11.63 15.36
CA SER A 65 7.28 11.96 14.13
C SER A 65 8.21 10.86 13.65
N ASP A 66 8.59 9.95 14.55
CA ASP A 66 9.52 8.88 14.20
C ASP A 66 8.83 7.64 13.68
N ASP A 67 7.52 7.55 13.85
CA ASP A 67 6.80 6.35 13.43
C ASP A 67 5.42 6.75 12.96
N LEU A 68 5.38 7.30 11.78
CA LEU A 68 4.15 7.78 11.21
C LEU A 68 3.44 6.67 10.42
N PRO A 69 2.14 6.80 10.25
CA PRO A 69 1.43 5.88 9.37
C PRO A 69 1.93 6.00 7.94
N VAL A 70 1.99 4.86 7.29
CA VAL A 70 2.39 4.79 5.89
C VAL A 70 1.31 4.02 5.16
N ILE A 71 0.98 4.46 3.97
CA ILE A 71 -0.01 3.80 3.13
C ILE A 71 0.68 3.34 1.87
N VAL A 72 0.57 2.03 1.59
CA VAL A 72 1.04 1.49 0.32
C VAL A 72 -0.20 1.28 -0.54
N GLU A 73 -0.23 1.92 -1.69
CA GLU A 73 -1.39 1.84 -2.56
C GLU A 73 -1.02 1.12 -3.85
N ILE A 74 -1.86 0.16 -4.24
CA ILE A 74 -1.68 -0.60 -5.46
C ILE A 74 -3.02 -0.63 -6.17
N VAL A 75 -3.04 -0.24 -7.44
CA VAL A 75 -4.23 -0.30 -8.26
C VAL A 75 -3.95 -1.22 -9.42
N ASP A 76 -4.81 -2.19 -9.62
CA ASP A 76 -4.64 -3.15 -10.70
C ASP A 76 -5.98 -3.84 -10.97
N THR A 77 -5.97 -4.80 -11.88
CA THR A 77 -7.17 -5.56 -12.15
C THR A 77 -7.61 -6.29 -10.90
N THR A 78 -8.91 -6.59 -10.85
CA THR A 78 -9.47 -7.31 -9.72
C THR A 78 -8.75 -8.62 -9.49
N GLU A 79 -8.47 -9.35 -10.56
CA GLU A 79 -7.81 -10.65 -10.45
C GLU A 79 -6.42 -10.55 -9.87
N LEU A 80 -5.65 -9.59 -10.35
CA LEU A 80 -4.28 -9.44 -9.88
C LEU A 80 -4.23 -9.00 -8.43
N ILE A 81 -5.13 -8.11 -8.03
CA ILE A 81 -5.18 -7.69 -6.63
C ILE A 81 -5.51 -8.89 -5.74
N HIS A 82 -6.54 -9.66 -6.10
CA HIS A 82 -6.89 -10.82 -5.28
C HIS A 82 -5.76 -11.84 -5.22
N ARG A 83 -5.03 -12.01 -6.31
CA ARG A 83 -3.91 -12.93 -6.33
C ARG A 83 -2.77 -12.45 -5.42
N PHE A 84 -2.65 -11.15 -5.26
CA PHE A 84 -1.59 -10.58 -4.45
C PHE A 84 -1.87 -10.64 -2.94
N LEU A 85 -3.15 -10.68 -2.55
CA LEU A 85 -3.50 -10.62 -1.14
C LEU A 85 -2.83 -11.70 -0.27
N PRO A 86 -2.76 -12.96 -0.70
CA PRO A 86 -2.10 -13.97 0.13
C PRO A 86 -0.63 -13.68 0.40
N THR A 87 0.02 -12.95 -0.49
CA THR A 87 1.42 -12.58 -0.30
C THR A 87 1.59 -11.71 0.94
N LEU A 88 0.57 -10.94 1.27
CA LEU A 88 0.65 -10.01 2.39
C LEU A 88 0.52 -10.68 3.74
N ASP A 89 -0.16 -11.81 3.80
CA ASP A 89 -0.42 -12.46 5.08
C ASP A 89 0.83 -12.70 5.90
N PRO A 90 1.88 -13.31 5.35
CA PRO A 90 3.08 -13.53 6.16
C PRO A 90 3.95 -12.29 6.33
N LEU A 91 3.65 -11.23 5.59
CA LEU A 91 4.48 -10.03 5.66
C LEU A 91 4.03 -9.07 6.74
N ILE A 92 2.72 -8.93 6.93
CA ILE A 92 2.19 -7.85 7.75
C ILE A 92 1.78 -8.36 9.12
N PRO A 93 2.56 -8.04 10.16
CA PRO A 93 2.19 -8.47 11.51
C PRO A 93 1.08 -7.62 12.10
N HIS A 94 1.09 -6.34 11.80
CA HIS A 94 0.10 -5.40 12.31
C HIS A 94 -0.24 -4.39 11.24
N GLY A 95 -1.51 -4.15 11.06
CA GLY A 95 -1.95 -3.17 10.11
C GLY A 95 -3.33 -3.52 9.60
N SER A 96 -3.74 -2.80 8.60
CA SER A 96 -5.02 -3.06 7.97
C SER A 96 -4.91 -2.78 6.48
N ALA A 97 -5.88 -3.27 5.75
CA ALA A 97 -5.91 -2.99 4.32
C ALA A 97 -7.36 -2.78 3.92
N THR A 98 -7.55 -1.92 2.95
CA THR A 98 -8.88 -1.68 2.39
C THR A 98 -8.84 -1.95 0.91
N LEU A 99 -9.98 -2.40 0.40
CA LEU A 99 -10.17 -2.61 -1.02
C LEU A 99 -11.33 -1.74 -1.47
N SER A 100 -11.19 -1.11 -2.61
CA SER A 100 -12.32 -0.40 -3.18
C SER A 100 -12.31 -0.57 -4.69
N PRO A 101 -13.51 -0.68 -5.28
CA PRO A 101 -13.62 -0.76 -6.74
C PRO A 101 -13.18 0.54 -7.37
N VAL A 102 -12.49 0.43 -8.49
CA VAL A 102 -12.08 1.61 -9.25
C VAL A 102 -12.28 1.34 -10.72
N SER A 103 -12.37 2.41 -11.47
CA SER A 103 -12.36 2.36 -12.91
C SER A 103 -11.02 2.90 -13.36
N ILE A 104 -10.26 2.10 -14.07
CA ILE A 104 -8.90 2.45 -14.46
C ILE A 104 -8.93 3.00 -15.87
N ILE A 105 -8.49 4.24 -16.02
CA ILE A 105 -8.41 4.88 -17.32
C ILE A 105 -6.94 5.10 -17.62
N LYS A 106 -6.48 4.50 -18.70
CA LYS A 106 -5.09 4.64 -19.08
C LYS A 106 -4.96 5.60 -20.23
N TYR A 107 -3.94 6.42 -20.15
CA TYR A 107 -3.64 7.37 -21.21
C TYR A 107 -2.33 6.96 -21.86
N SER A 108 -2.28 7.17 -23.14
CA SER A 108 -1.02 6.95 -23.85
C SER A 108 -0.88 8.06 -24.89
N SER A 109 0.35 8.25 -25.35
CA SER A 109 0.60 9.29 -26.34
C SER A 109 0.18 8.87 -27.72
N GLY A 110 -0.28 7.63 -27.86
CA GLY A 110 -0.61 7.12 -29.19
C GLY A 110 0.63 6.59 -29.91
N ARG A 111 1.75 6.56 -29.26
CA ARG A 111 2.97 6.01 -29.81
C ARG A 111 3.37 4.76 -29.06
N PRO A 112 3.97 3.79 -29.77
CA PRO A 112 4.49 2.62 -29.08
C PRO A 112 5.53 3.07 -28.08
N SER A 113 5.53 2.47 -26.93
CA SER A 113 6.51 2.86 -25.93
C SER A 113 7.44 1.72 -25.62
#